data_90649a87821eb11ffa0792da59623352
#
_entry.id   90649a87821eb11ffa0792da59623352
#
_cell.length_a   1.000
_cell.length_b   1.000
_cell.length_c   1.000
_cell.angle_alpha   90.00
_cell.angle_beta   90.00
_cell.angle_gamma   90.00
#
_symmetry.space_group_name_H-M   'P 1'
#
loop_
_entity.id
_entity.type
_entity.pdbx_description
1 polymer ?
#
loop_
_entity_poly.entity_id
_entity_poly.type
_entity_poly.pdbx_seq_one_letter_code
_entity_poly.pdbx_strand_id
1 'polypeptide(L)'
;MAEIKDPENTIVLETTKGKVVIQLFPDVAPGHVERIKGLAREGFYDGVVFHRVIDGFMAQTGDPTGTGTGGSDKPDLKAEFSETRHERGTCSMARTQNPNSANSQFFICFDRAPWLDRQYSVWGQVIEGMDNVDQLKRGEPVRDPDSITSMRVAADL
;
A
#
# COMPACT_ATOMS: atom_id res chain seq x y z
N MET A 1 -18.02 -3.82 -11.05
CA MET A 1 -16.62 -4.26 -10.95
C MET A 1 -15.76 -3.42 -11.90
N ALA A 2 -14.64 -2.90 -11.41
CA ALA A 2 -13.73 -2.16 -12.26
C ALA A 2 -13.11 -3.09 -13.32
N GLU A 3 -13.04 -2.61 -14.54
CA GLU A 3 -12.37 -3.35 -15.60
C GLU A 3 -10.86 -3.23 -15.44
N ILE A 4 -10.17 -4.36 -15.43
CA ILE A 4 -8.71 -4.38 -15.34
C ILE A 4 -8.15 -4.30 -16.76
N LYS A 5 -7.68 -3.11 -17.14
CA LYS A 5 -7.16 -2.85 -18.49
C LYS A 5 -5.69 -3.18 -18.63
N ASP A 6 -4.92 -3.11 -17.54
CA ASP A 6 -3.48 -3.37 -17.52
C ASP A 6 -3.17 -4.31 -16.35
N PRO A 7 -3.41 -5.62 -16.51
CA PRO A 7 -3.23 -6.57 -15.42
C PRO A 7 -1.79 -6.68 -14.91
N GLU A 8 -0.79 -6.39 -15.75
CA GLU A 8 0.61 -6.40 -15.30
C GLU A 8 0.90 -5.28 -14.31
N ASN A 9 0.15 -4.17 -14.36
CA ASN A 9 0.32 -3.03 -13.47
C ASN A 9 -0.90 -2.82 -12.57
N THR A 10 -1.54 -3.93 -12.17
CA THR A 10 -2.69 -3.91 -11.26
C THR A 10 -2.46 -4.92 -10.16
N ILE A 11 -2.75 -4.51 -8.92
CA ILE A 11 -2.69 -5.38 -7.75
C ILE A 11 -4.10 -5.76 -7.33
N VAL A 12 -4.31 -7.05 -7.06
CA VAL A 12 -5.52 -7.53 -6.40
C VAL A 12 -5.14 -7.87 -4.97
N LEU A 13 -5.65 -7.09 -4.04
CA LEU A 13 -5.38 -7.19 -2.61
C LEU A 13 -6.63 -7.76 -1.93
N GLU A 14 -6.52 -8.96 -1.37
CA GLU A 14 -7.60 -9.54 -0.58
C GLU A 14 -7.31 -9.28 0.90
N THR A 15 -8.29 -8.74 1.60
CA THR A 15 -8.18 -8.46 3.03
C THR A 15 -9.26 -9.17 3.80
N THR A 16 -9.16 -9.20 5.11
CA THR A 16 -10.20 -9.75 5.98
C THR A 16 -11.52 -8.95 5.90
N LYS A 17 -11.50 -7.78 5.27
CA LYS A 17 -12.71 -6.96 5.02
C LYS A 17 -13.17 -7.01 3.56
N GLY A 18 -12.44 -7.70 2.69
CA GLY A 18 -12.81 -7.89 1.30
C GLY A 18 -11.75 -7.46 0.30
N LYS A 19 -12.11 -7.51 -0.96
CA LYS A 19 -11.23 -7.30 -2.10
C LYS A 19 -10.97 -5.81 -2.36
N VAL A 20 -9.73 -5.49 -2.69
CA VAL A 20 -9.30 -4.13 -3.08
C VAL A 20 -8.48 -4.25 -4.36
N VAL A 21 -8.76 -3.44 -5.35
CA VAL A 21 -8.01 -3.43 -6.62
C VAL A 21 -7.26 -2.11 -6.72
N ILE A 22 -5.96 -2.20 -6.97
CA ILE A 22 -5.05 -1.05 -7.01
C ILE A 22 -4.40 -0.95 -8.38
N GLN A 23 -4.57 0.20 -9.03
CA GLN A 23 -3.85 0.53 -10.27
C GLN A 23 -2.47 1.06 -9.91
N LEU A 24 -1.42 0.46 -10.44
CA LEU A 24 -0.04 0.90 -10.22
C LEU A 24 0.36 2.02 -11.17
N PHE A 25 1.33 2.84 -10.76
CA PHE A 25 1.83 3.98 -11.54
C PHE A 25 3.31 3.80 -11.88
N PRO A 26 3.66 2.90 -12.82
CA PRO A 26 5.07 2.63 -13.14
C PRO A 26 5.81 3.83 -13.72
N ASP A 27 5.08 4.77 -14.34
CA ASP A 27 5.67 6.00 -14.89
C ASP A 27 5.99 7.02 -13.80
N VAL A 28 5.34 6.92 -12.65
CA VAL A 28 5.47 7.87 -11.53
C VAL A 28 6.56 7.40 -10.56
N ALA A 29 6.52 6.12 -10.19
CA ALA A 29 7.43 5.55 -9.20
C ALA A 29 7.89 4.15 -9.63
N PRO A 30 8.73 4.06 -10.67
CA PRO A 30 9.09 2.75 -11.25
C PRO A 30 9.75 1.80 -10.27
N GLY A 31 10.64 2.28 -9.40
CA GLY A 31 11.30 1.45 -8.39
C GLY A 31 10.35 0.94 -7.33
N HIS A 32 9.42 1.78 -6.90
CA HIS A 32 8.41 1.38 -5.91
C HIS A 32 7.42 0.39 -6.50
N VAL A 33 6.96 0.61 -7.74
CA VAL A 33 6.06 -0.32 -8.42
C VAL A 33 6.74 -1.69 -8.57
N GLU A 34 7.99 -1.72 -8.99
CA GLU A 34 8.74 -2.96 -9.14
C GLU A 34 8.87 -3.70 -7.80
N ARG A 35 9.13 -2.97 -6.70
CA ARG A 35 9.22 -3.55 -5.37
C ARG A 35 7.88 -4.16 -4.93
N ILE A 36 6.78 -3.42 -5.09
CA ILE A 36 5.45 -3.90 -4.71
C ILE A 36 5.09 -5.15 -5.51
N LYS A 37 5.31 -5.15 -6.82
CA LYS A 37 5.05 -6.31 -7.67
C LYS A 37 5.90 -7.51 -7.27
N GLY A 38 7.19 -7.29 -7.04
CA GLY A 38 8.12 -8.35 -6.65
C GLY A 38 7.73 -9.00 -5.34
N LEU A 39 7.42 -8.20 -4.33
CA LEU A 39 7.00 -8.72 -3.02
C LEU A 39 5.64 -9.44 -3.11
N ALA A 40 4.71 -8.92 -3.92
CA ALA A 40 3.42 -9.58 -4.14
C ALA A 40 3.62 -10.97 -4.78
N ARG A 41 4.52 -11.05 -5.74
CA ARG A 41 4.83 -12.32 -6.43
C ARG A 41 5.51 -13.34 -5.53
N GLU A 42 6.25 -12.88 -4.52
CA GLU A 42 6.91 -13.75 -3.53
C GLU A 42 5.96 -14.19 -2.41
N GLY A 43 4.73 -13.66 -2.36
CA GLY A 43 3.81 -13.94 -1.26
C GLY A 43 4.19 -13.23 0.04
N PHE A 44 5.05 -12.22 -0.03
CA PHE A 44 5.58 -11.52 1.14
C PHE A 44 4.49 -10.91 2.02
N TYR A 45 3.45 -10.36 1.38
CA TYR A 45 2.38 -9.65 2.09
C TYR A 45 1.29 -10.56 2.65
N ASP A 46 1.31 -11.85 2.32
CA ASP A 46 0.27 -12.78 2.79
C ASP A 46 0.32 -12.89 4.32
N GLY A 47 -0.82 -12.66 4.98
CA GLY A 47 -0.92 -12.72 6.44
C GLY A 47 -0.45 -11.47 7.17
N VAL A 48 0.05 -10.46 6.47
CA VAL A 48 0.56 -9.23 7.08
C VAL A 48 -0.60 -8.37 7.56
N VAL A 49 -0.49 -7.83 8.78
CA VAL A 49 -1.58 -7.08 9.41
C VAL A 49 -1.54 -5.59 9.05
N PHE A 50 -2.71 -4.94 9.15
CA PHE A 50 -2.82 -3.49 9.11
C PHE A 50 -2.57 -2.98 10.52
N HIS A 51 -1.32 -2.73 10.85
CA HIS A 51 -0.90 -2.44 12.23
C HIS A 51 -1.20 -1.02 12.71
N ARG A 52 -1.47 -0.09 11.77
CA ARG A 52 -1.73 1.30 12.09
C ARG A 52 -2.82 1.83 11.15
N VAL A 53 -3.98 2.14 11.70
CA VAL A 53 -5.12 2.63 10.92
C VAL A 53 -5.72 3.82 11.64
N ILE A 54 -5.54 5.00 11.06
CA ILE A 54 -5.99 6.27 11.65
C ILE A 54 -7.21 6.77 10.90
N ASP A 55 -8.34 6.86 11.61
CA ASP A 55 -9.59 7.30 11.02
C ASP A 55 -9.44 8.66 10.34
N GLY A 56 -9.98 8.79 9.14
CA GLY A 56 -9.92 10.04 8.37
C GLY A 56 -8.56 10.35 7.75
N PHE A 57 -7.55 9.49 7.99
CA PHE A 57 -6.20 9.70 7.47
C PHE A 57 -5.75 8.56 6.55
N MET A 58 -5.32 7.42 7.13
CA MET A 58 -4.79 6.34 6.29
C MET A 58 -4.80 4.98 7.01
N ALA A 59 -4.65 3.90 6.23
CA ALA A 59 -4.43 2.54 6.71
C ALA A 59 -3.03 2.09 6.30
N GLN A 60 -2.19 1.71 7.25
CA GLN A 60 -0.80 1.32 7.01
C GLN A 60 -0.59 -0.16 7.29
N THR A 61 0.18 -0.80 6.42
CA THR A 61 0.47 -2.23 6.46
C THR A 61 1.86 -2.49 5.86
N GLY A 62 2.20 -3.75 5.65
CA GLY A 62 3.41 -4.14 4.93
C GLY A 62 4.61 -4.48 5.79
N ASP A 63 4.45 -4.48 7.12
CA ASP A 63 5.49 -4.91 8.05
C ASP A 63 5.22 -6.36 8.47
N PRO A 64 6.07 -7.32 8.09
CA PRO A 64 5.85 -8.72 8.45
C PRO A 64 5.89 -8.98 9.96
N THR A 65 6.50 -8.08 10.74
CA THR A 65 6.51 -8.20 12.20
C THR A 65 5.26 -7.63 12.86
N GLY A 66 4.51 -6.80 12.14
CA GLY A 66 3.29 -6.18 12.64
C GLY A 66 3.51 -5.07 13.69
N THR A 67 4.74 -4.63 13.89
CA THR A 67 5.09 -3.64 14.92
C THR A 67 5.30 -2.23 14.38
N GLY A 68 5.46 -2.09 13.06
CA GLY A 68 5.78 -0.83 12.42
C GLY A 68 7.27 -0.60 12.23
N THR A 69 8.12 -1.53 12.67
CA THR A 69 9.59 -1.38 12.63
C THR A 69 10.26 -2.30 11.61
N GLY A 70 9.53 -3.24 11.04
CA GLY A 70 10.08 -4.24 10.13
C GLY A 70 9.90 -3.92 8.66
N GLY A 71 10.49 -4.75 7.82
CA GLY A 71 10.42 -4.64 6.38
C GLY A 71 10.91 -5.92 5.72
N SER A 72 11.13 -5.87 4.40
CA SER A 72 11.68 -7.00 3.66
C SER A 72 13.20 -7.04 3.81
N ASP A 73 13.80 -8.14 3.33
CA ASP A 73 15.26 -8.31 3.30
C ASP A 73 15.92 -7.60 2.10
N LYS A 74 15.11 -6.92 1.28
CA LYS A 74 15.61 -6.17 0.13
C LYS A 74 16.16 -4.81 0.57
N PRO A 75 17.02 -4.19 -0.25
CA PRO A 75 17.56 -2.87 0.10
C PRO A 75 16.48 -1.80 0.10
N ASP A 76 16.69 -0.74 0.89
CA ASP A 76 15.77 0.39 0.93
C ASP A 76 15.69 1.09 -0.43
N LEU A 77 14.53 1.68 -0.70
CA LEU A 77 14.25 2.36 -1.95
C LEU A 77 14.58 3.85 -1.85
N LYS A 78 15.14 4.39 -2.91
CA LYS A 78 15.28 5.85 -3.04
C LYS A 78 13.91 6.46 -3.25
N ALA A 79 13.73 7.68 -2.74
CA ALA A 79 12.50 8.42 -2.92
C ALA A 79 12.21 8.66 -4.41
N GLU A 80 10.94 8.55 -4.77
CA GLU A 80 10.44 8.82 -6.12
C GLU A 80 9.28 9.81 -5.99
N PHE A 81 9.58 11.00 -5.49
CA PHE A 81 8.58 12.04 -5.27
C PHE A 81 8.07 12.57 -6.61
N SER A 82 6.79 12.92 -6.65
CA SER A 82 6.12 13.39 -7.85
C SER A 82 5.08 14.46 -7.47
N GLU A 83 4.40 14.97 -8.49
CA GLU A 83 3.31 15.93 -8.29
C GLU A 83 1.98 15.23 -8.03
N THR A 84 1.95 13.90 -8.05
CA THR A 84 0.73 13.12 -7.77
C THR A 84 0.27 13.39 -6.34
N ARG A 85 -1.00 13.75 -6.19
CA ARG A 85 -1.56 14.15 -4.90
C ARG A 85 -1.97 12.94 -4.08
N HIS A 86 -1.90 13.10 -2.75
CA HIS A 86 -2.43 12.12 -1.81
C HIS A 86 -3.92 12.42 -1.60
N GLU A 87 -4.76 11.66 -2.29
CA GLU A 87 -6.22 11.78 -2.23
C GLU A 87 -6.81 10.47 -1.72
N ARG A 88 -8.13 10.43 -1.56
CA ARG A 88 -8.80 9.19 -1.14
C ARG A 88 -8.44 8.05 -2.09
N GLY A 89 -7.93 6.94 -1.51
CA GLY A 89 -7.53 5.76 -2.25
C GLY A 89 -6.08 5.77 -2.76
N THR A 90 -5.35 6.86 -2.56
CA THR A 90 -3.95 6.94 -2.98
C THR A 90 -3.09 5.99 -2.14
N CYS A 91 -2.25 5.20 -2.82
CA CYS A 91 -1.32 4.27 -2.19
C CYS A 91 0.09 4.85 -2.28
N SER A 92 0.74 4.97 -1.14
CA SER A 92 2.05 5.60 -1.02
C SER A 92 2.92 4.78 -0.08
N MET A 93 4.24 4.95 -0.17
CA MET A 93 5.17 4.14 0.62
C MET A 93 5.48 4.81 1.95
N ALA A 94 5.33 4.06 3.04
CA ALA A 94 5.76 4.52 4.37
C ALA A 94 7.29 4.50 4.44
N ARG A 95 7.84 5.38 5.25
CA ARG A 95 9.28 5.51 5.44
C ARG A 95 9.58 6.11 6.82
N THR A 96 10.83 6.04 7.23
CA THR A 96 11.31 6.76 8.40
C THR A 96 11.53 8.24 8.03
N GLN A 97 12.19 9.02 8.88
CA GLN A 97 12.52 10.41 8.56
C GLN A 97 13.52 10.52 7.38
N ASN A 98 14.28 9.45 7.12
CA ASN A 98 15.14 9.40 5.95
C ASN A 98 14.27 9.17 4.70
N PRO A 99 14.25 10.11 3.73
CA PRO A 99 13.39 9.96 2.54
C PRO A 99 13.75 8.77 1.66
N ASN A 100 14.94 8.20 1.82
CA ASN A 100 15.41 7.03 1.07
C ASN A 100 15.37 5.76 1.91
N SER A 101 14.42 5.64 2.83
CA SER A 101 14.30 4.48 3.74
C SER A 101 13.04 3.63 3.46
N ALA A 102 12.30 3.89 2.40
CA ALA A 102 11.14 3.08 2.04
C ALA A 102 11.57 1.64 1.73
N ASN A 103 10.76 0.68 2.12
CA ASN A 103 11.09 -0.73 1.93
C ASN A 103 9.87 -1.56 1.52
N SER A 104 8.99 -1.92 2.45
CA SER A 104 7.82 -2.74 2.17
C SER A 104 6.53 -2.17 2.76
N GLN A 105 6.62 -1.33 3.79
CA GLN A 105 5.42 -0.76 4.40
C GLN A 105 4.81 0.29 3.50
N PHE A 106 3.48 0.25 3.38
CA PHE A 106 2.74 1.22 2.58
C PHE A 106 1.44 1.60 3.28
N PHE A 107 0.81 2.65 2.79
CA PHE A 107 -0.47 3.08 3.33
C PHE A 107 -1.43 3.46 2.20
N ILE A 108 -2.72 3.36 2.51
CA ILE A 108 -3.82 3.76 1.63
C ILE A 108 -4.53 4.91 2.32
N CYS A 109 -4.66 6.04 1.64
CA CYS A 109 -5.29 7.23 2.22
C CYS A 109 -6.80 7.08 2.26
N PHE A 110 -7.41 7.43 3.40
CA PHE A 110 -8.88 7.50 3.51
C PHE A 110 -9.42 8.80 2.92
N ASP A 111 -8.61 9.85 2.93
CA ASP A 111 -9.02 11.18 2.51
C ASP A 111 -7.82 11.96 2.01
N ARG A 112 -8.07 13.16 1.50
CA ARG A 112 -7.02 14.08 1.03
C ARG A 112 -6.05 14.41 2.15
N ALA A 113 -4.75 14.21 1.88
CA ALA A 113 -3.67 14.46 2.84
C ALA A 113 -2.60 15.35 2.19
N PRO A 114 -2.87 16.65 2.00
CA PRO A 114 -1.98 17.54 1.24
C PRO A 114 -0.59 17.70 1.84
N TRP A 115 -0.46 17.50 3.16
CA TRP A 115 0.85 17.58 3.83
C TRP A 115 1.80 16.45 3.43
N LEU A 116 1.29 15.38 2.79
CA LEU A 116 2.11 14.29 2.30
C LEU A 116 2.63 14.51 0.88
N ASP A 117 2.03 15.43 0.14
CA ASP A 117 2.36 15.65 -1.27
C ASP A 117 3.84 16.02 -1.41
N ARG A 118 4.52 15.37 -2.37
CA ARG A 118 5.94 15.55 -2.67
C ARG A 118 6.87 15.16 -1.51
N GLN A 119 6.33 14.52 -0.46
CA GLN A 119 7.08 14.06 0.69
C GLN A 119 7.13 12.53 0.78
N TYR A 120 6.26 11.85 0.06
CA TYR A 120 6.15 10.40 0.02
C TYR A 120 6.01 9.94 -1.43
N SER A 121 6.48 8.72 -1.72
CA SER A 121 6.45 8.17 -3.08
C SER A 121 5.11 7.50 -3.35
N VAL A 122 4.29 8.12 -4.18
CA VAL A 122 2.99 7.58 -4.61
C VAL A 122 3.22 6.53 -5.69
N TRP A 123 2.70 5.33 -5.50
CA TRP A 123 2.90 4.24 -6.47
C TRP A 123 1.59 3.65 -7.01
N GLY A 124 0.45 4.05 -6.50
CA GLY A 124 -0.81 3.50 -6.99
C GLY A 124 -2.05 4.20 -6.47
N GLN A 125 -3.19 3.73 -6.94
CA GLN A 125 -4.51 4.26 -6.60
C GLN A 125 -5.51 3.12 -6.54
N VAL A 126 -6.32 3.07 -5.49
CA VAL A 126 -7.44 2.13 -5.40
C VAL A 126 -8.49 2.49 -6.44
N ILE A 127 -8.86 1.54 -7.29
CA ILE A 127 -9.86 1.71 -8.33
C ILE A 127 -11.15 0.93 -8.05
N GLU A 128 -11.11 -0.03 -7.09
CA GLU A 128 -12.28 -0.79 -6.66
C GLU A 128 -12.05 -1.27 -5.24
N GLY A 129 -13.11 -1.31 -4.44
CA GLY A 129 -13.04 -1.87 -3.09
C GLY A 129 -12.64 -0.87 -2.01
N MET A 130 -12.67 0.43 -2.26
CA MET A 130 -12.33 1.41 -1.23
C MET A 130 -13.30 1.31 -0.04
N ASP A 131 -14.54 0.87 -0.26
CA ASP A 131 -15.51 0.60 0.80
C ASP A 131 -14.99 -0.45 1.79
N ASN A 132 -14.24 -1.44 1.29
CA ASN A 132 -13.63 -2.48 2.14
C ASN A 132 -12.48 -1.89 2.96
N VAL A 133 -11.70 -0.98 2.38
CA VAL A 133 -10.64 -0.27 3.11
C VAL A 133 -11.25 0.54 4.25
N ASP A 134 -12.41 1.17 4.02
CA ASP A 134 -13.12 1.94 5.04
C ASP A 134 -13.53 1.09 6.25
N GLN A 135 -13.64 -0.23 6.09
CA GLN A 135 -14.04 -1.16 7.15
C GLN A 135 -12.87 -1.65 7.99
N LEU A 136 -11.64 -1.35 7.63
CA LEU A 136 -10.47 -1.79 8.40
C LEU A 136 -10.51 -1.21 9.81
N LYS A 137 -10.17 -2.05 10.78
CA LYS A 137 -10.25 -1.68 12.19
C LYS A 137 -9.25 -0.58 12.52
N ARG A 138 -9.73 0.48 13.18
CA ARG A 138 -8.92 1.64 13.56
C ARG A 138 -8.06 1.35 14.78
N GLY A 139 -6.94 2.04 14.87
CA GLY A 139 -6.04 1.98 16.02
C GLY A 139 -4.61 2.36 15.66
N GLU A 140 -3.86 2.78 16.68
CA GLU A 140 -2.45 3.16 16.52
C GLU A 140 -1.69 2.75 17.80
N PRO A 141 -1.27 1.48 17.94
CA PRO A 141 -1.47 0.35 17.01
C PRO A 141 -2.89 -0.20 17.05
N VAL A 142 -3.25 -0.99 16.03
CA VAL A 142 -4.55 -1.65 15.98
C VAL A 142 -4.54 -2.87 16.89
N ARG A 143 -5.55 -3.00 17.73
CA ARG A 143 -5.76 -4.19 18.55
C ARG A 143 -6.59 -5.20 17.74
N ASP A 144 -6.13 -6.45 17.67
CA ASP A 144 -6.76 -7.50 16.84
C ASP A 144 -6.94 -7.03 15.39
N PRO A 145 -5.84 -6.70 14.70
CA PRO A 145 -5.92 -6.02 13.40
C PRO A 145 -6.46 -6.90 12.29
N ASP A 146 -7.07 -6.24 11.28
CA ASP A 146 -7.33 -6.87 10.02
C ASP A 146 -6.01 -7.20 9.32
N SER A 147 -6.05 -8.13 8.37
CA SER A 147 -4.85 -8.58 7.69
C SER A 147 -5.06 -8.72 6.18
N ILE A 148 -3.95 -8.82 5.47
CA ILE A 148 -3.92 -9.16 4.05
C ILE A 148 -4.00 -10.68 3.97
N THR A 149 -5.04 -11.22 3.33
CA THR A 149 -5.15 -12.66 3.10
C THR A 149 -4.31 -13.06 1.89
N SER A 150 -4.27 -12.22 0.85
CA SER A 150 -3.35 -12.39 -0.26
C SER A 150 -3.17 -11.07 -1.00
N MET A 151 -2.03 -10.93 -1.68
CA MET A 151 -1.75 -9.78 -2.52
C MET A 151 -1.02 -10.27 -3.76
N ARG A 152 -1.62 -10.06 -4.93
CA ARG A 152 -1.12 -10.63 -6.20
C ARG A 152 -1.15 -9.58 -7.30
N VAL A 153 -0.23 -9.73 -8.25
CA VAL A 153 -0.31 -8.99 -9.52
C VAL A 153 -1.45 -9.61 -10.34
N ALA A 154 -2.33 -8.79 -10.86
CA ALA A 154 -3.53 -9.29 -11.55
C ALA A 154 -3.18 -10.20 -12.73
N ALA A 155 -2.07 -9.93 -13.44
CA ALA A 155 -1.61 -10.76 -14.55
C ALA A 155 -1.28 -12.21 -14.14
N ASP A 156 -1.05 -12.46 -12.86
CA ASP A 156 -0.70 -13.78 -12.33
C ASP A 156 -1.93 -14.59 -11.89
N LEU A 157 -3.11 -14.03 -12.00
CA LEU A 157 -4.36 -14.68 -11.57
C LEU A 157 -5.07 -15.41 -12.70
#